data_5a86987377703ab9493a2f08274d4aed
#
_entry.id   5a86987377703ab9493a2f08274d4aed
#
_cell.length_a   1.000
_cell.length_b   1.000
_cell.length_c   1.000
_cell.angle_alpha   90.00
_cell.angle_beta   90.00
_cell.angle_gamma   90.00
#
_symmetry.space_group_name_H-M   'P 1'
#
loop_
_entity.id
_entity.type
_entity.pdbx_description
1 polymer ?
#
loop_
_entity_poly.entity_id
_entity_poly.type
_entity_poly.pdbx_seq_one_letter_code
_entity_poly.pdbx_strand_id
1 'polypeptide(L)' 'MSVLKVVEILGNSTVSWEDAVQQVVNEASKTIQNIKSVYVQDMQAMIEDNKIVQYRVNAKVTFAIMDH' A
#
# COMPACT_ATOMS: atom_id res chain seq x y z
N MET A 1 25.87 0.50 2.05
CA MET A 1 25.15 1.78 1.85
C MET A 1 23.98 1.53 0.92
N SER A 2 22.84 2.14 1.18
CA SER A 2 21.65 1.93 0.37
C SER A 2 21.03 3.27 -0.03
N VAL A 3 20.37 3.27 -1.18
CA VAL A 3 19.59 4.42 -1.66
C VAL A 3 18.15 3.94 -1.80
N LEU A 4 17.24 4.67 -1.20
CA LEU A 4 15.83 4.30 -1.14
C LEU A 4 14.98 5.30 -1.91
N LYS A 5 13.86 4.82 -2.41
CA LYS A 5 12.86 5.65 -3.07
C LYS A 5 11.49 5.30 -2.52
N VAL A 6 10.59 6.28 -2.52
CA VAL A 6 9.24 6.11 -2.01
C VAL A 6 8.24 6.45 -3.11
N VAL A 7 7.23 5.60 -3.28
CA VAL A 7 6.09 5.89 -4.14
C VAL A 7 4.82 5.79 -3.33
N GLU A 8 3.85 6.63 -3.65
CA GLU A 8 2.56 6.66 -2.97
C GLU A 8 1.52 5.92 -3.79
N ILE A 9 0.82 4.98 -3.16
CA ILE A 9 -0.16 4.13 -3.83
C ILE A 9 -1.42 4.05 -2.97
N LEU A 10 -2.59 4.16 -3.62
CA LEU A 10 -3.89 3.94 -2.98
C LEU A 10 -4.32 2.51 -3.22
N GLY A 11 -4.72 1.83 -2.15
CA GLY A 11 -5.22 0.47 -2.24
C GLY A 11 -6.64 0.36 -1.70
N ASN A 12 -7.43 -0.51 -2.29
CA ASN A 12 -8.79 -0.81 -1.85
C ASN A 12 -8.94 -2.30 -1.61
N SER A 13 -9.81 -2.64 -0.65
CA SER A 13 -10.18 -4.02 -0.39
C SER A 13 -11.62 -4.06 0.10
N THR A 14 -12.33 -5.12 -0.23
CA THR A 14 -13.66 -5.39 0.33
C THR A 14 -13.56 -6.20 1.62
N VAL A 15 -12.35 -6.58 2.03
CA VAL A 15 -12.11 -7.50 3.15
C VAL A 15 -11.64 -6.75 4.40
N SER A 16 -10.55 -5.98 4.28
CA SER A 16 -9.94 -5.31 5.43
C SER A 16 -8.89 -4.30 4.98
N TRP A 17 -8.47 -3.44 5.92
CA TRP A 17 -7.34 -2.54 5.65
C TRP A 17 -6.04 -3.30 5.46
N GLU A 18 -5.83 -4.36 6.24
CA GLU A 18 -4.64 -5.19 6.08
C GLU A 18 -4.59 -5.79 4.67
N ASP A 19 -5.73 -6.29 4.18
CA ASP A 19 -5.81 -6.81 2.82
C ASP A 19 -5.56 -5.71 1.79
N ALA A 20 -6.06 -4.50 2.05
CA ALA A 20 -5.81 -3.36 1.15
C ALA A 20 -4.30 -3.07 1.05
N VAL A 21 -3.57 -3.13 2.17
CA VAL A 21 -2.12 -2.96 2.16
C VAL A 21 -1.45 -4.09 1.37
N GLN A 22 -1.92 -5.33 1.57
CA GLN A 22 -1.36 -6.47 0.83
C GLN A 22 -1.60 -6.32 -0.67
N GLN A 23 -2.75 -5.78 -1.08
CA GLN A 23 -3.03 -5.51 -2.50
C GLN A 23 -2.05 -4.47 -3.06
N VAL A 24 -1.73 -3.43 -2.28
CA VAL A 24 -0.73 -2.45 -2.67
C VAL A 24 0.62 -3.14 -2.93
N VAL A 25 1.06 -4.00 -2.02
CA VAL A 25 2.33 -4.70 -2.14
C VAL A 25 2.31 -5.63 -3.36
N ASN A 26 1.23 -6.38 -3.54
CA ASN A 26 1.10 -7.31 -4.66
C ASN A 26 1.20 -6.59 -5.99
N GLU A 27 0.50 -5.46 -6.13
CA GLU A 27 0.51 -4.69 -7.36
C GLU A 27 1.86 -4.02 -7.59
N ALA A 28 2.40 -3.41 -6.55
CA ALA A 28 3.70 -2.73 -6.64
C ALA A 28 4.81 -3.72 -7.00
N SER A 29 4.76 -4.94 -6.48
CA SER A 29 5.80 -5.94 -6.71
C SER A 29 5.88 -6.41 -8.17
N LYS A 30 4.86 -6.12 -8.97
CA LYS A 30 4.88 -6.48 -10.40
C LYS A 30 5.91 -5.66 -11.18
N THR A 31 6.18 -4.44 -10.73
CA THR A 31 7.08 -3.53 -11.44
C THR A 31 8.22 -3.00 -10.57
N ILE A 32 8.12 -3.14 -9.25
CA ILE A 32 9.11 -2.60 -8.32
C ILE A 32 9.80 -3.76 -7.60
N GLN A 33 11.13 -3.75 -7.64
CA GLN A 33 11.94 -4.75 -6.93
C GLN A 33 12.46 -4.17 -5.62
N ASN A 34 12.80 -5.07 -4.70
CA ASN A 34 13.45 -4.71 -3.44
C ASN A 34 12.59 -3.81 -2.55
N ILE A 35 11.28 -4.14 -2.47
CA ILE A 35 10.39 -3.44 -1.55
C ILE A 35 10.83 -3.76 -0.12
N LYS A 36 11.05 -2.71 0.68
CA LYS A 36 11.56 -2.83 2.04
C LYS A 36 10.46 -2.62 3.09
N SER A 37 9.56 -1.67 2.85
CA SER A 37 8.51 -1.36 3.83
C SER A 37 7.35 -0.65 3.17
N VAL A 38 6.23 -0.65 3.87
CA VAL A 38 5.05 0.11 3.48
C VAL A 38 4.62 0.91 4.70
N TYR A 39 4.49 2.22 4.52
CA TYR A 39 3.97 3.11 5.55
C TYR A 39 2.52 3.44 5.20
N VAL A 40 1.60 3.11 6.09
CA VAL A 40 0.18 3.42 5.90
C VAL A 40 -0.06 4.81 6.45
N GLN A 41 -0.27 5.77 5.57
CA GLN A 41 -0.47 7.17 5.95
C GLN A 41 -1.89 7.43 6.41
N ASP A 42 -2.87 6.92 5.67
CA ASP A 42 -4.28 7.15 5.95
C ASP A 42 -5.07 5.87 5.73
N MET A 43 -6.15 5.74 6.51
CA MET A 43 -7.12 4.66 6.35
C MET A 43 -8.51 5.27 6.25
N GLN A 44 -9.31 4.76 5.32
CA GLN A 44 -10.68 5.19 5.10
C GLN A 44 -11.59 3.99 4.95
N ALA A 45 -12.84 4.17 5.33
CA ALA A 45 -13.89 3.20 5.02
C ALA A 45 -14.90 3.89 4.10
N MET A 46 -15.21 3.23 2.99
CA MET A 46 -16.25 3.70 2.08
C MET A 46 -17.59 3.17 2.56
N ILE A 47 -18.58 4.05 2.63
CA ILE A 47 -19.88 3.73 3.22
C ILE A 47 -20.95 3.80 2.14
N GLU A 48 -21.85 2.79 2.14
CA GLU A 48 -23.03 2.74 1.28
C GLU A 48 -24.16 2.17 2.10
N ASP A 49 -25.29 2.86 2.12
CA ASP A 49 -26.47 2.47 2.92
C ASP A 49 -26.10 2.21 4.40
N ASN A 50 -25.27 3.09 4.96
CA ASN A 50 -24.82 3.04 6.37
C ASN A 50 -23.98 1.80 6.68
N LYS A 51 -23.40 1.17 5.67
CA LYS A 51 -22.55 -0.01 5.85
C LYS A 51 -21.20 0.20 5.18
N ILE A 52 -20.17 -0.37 5.77
CA ILE A 52 -18.83 -0.36 5.18
C ILE A 52 -18.84 -1.31 3.98
N VAL A 53 -18.51 -0.78 2.80
CA VAL A 53 -18.43 -1.58 1.57
C VAL A 53 -17.01 -1.76 1.08
N GLN A 54 -16.11 -0.85 1.43
CA GLN A 54 -14.71 -0.95 1.03
C GLN A 54 -13.81 -0.35 2.10
N TYR A 55 -12.60 -0.87 2.16
CA TYR A 55 -11.52 -0.36 3.00
C TYR A 55 -10.45 0.20 2.07
N ARG A 56 -10.06 1.45 2.31
CA ARG A 56 -9.06 2.13 1.48
C ARG A 56 -7.88 2.56 2.32
N VAL A 57 -6.68 2.36 1.79
CA VAL A 57 -5.45 2.84 2.42
C VAL A 57 -4.71 3.74 1.45
N ASN A 58 -4.05 4.77 2.00
CA ASN A 58 -3.07 5.57 1.29
C ASN A 58 -1.72 5.14 1.85
N ALA A 59 -0.92 4.50 1.03
CA ALA A 59 0.31 3.87 1.47
C ALA A 59 1.52 4.43 0.73
N LYS A 60 2.64 4.52 1.45
CA LYS A 60 3.94 4.90 0.87
C LYS A 60 4.82 3.66 0.88
N VAL A 61 5.18 3.21 -0.32
CA VAL A 61 6.02 2.02 -0.51
C VAL A 61 7.46 2.46 -0.65
N THR A 62 8.33 1.97 0.23
CA THR A 62 9.76 2.25 0.19
C THR A 62 10.48 1.06 -0.42
N PHE A 63 11.31 1.33 -1.40
CA PHE A 63 12.11 0.28 -2.04
C PHE A 63 13.53 0.75 -2.27
N ALA A 64 14.45 -0.21 -2.35
CA ALA A 64 15.86 0.09 -2.55
C ALA A 64 16.17 0.14 -4.05
N ILE A 65 16.79 1.23 -4.50
CA ILE A 65 17.30 1.34 -5.85
C ILE A 65 18.79 1.08 -5.91
N MET A 66 19.45 1.13 -4.75
CA MET A 66 20.84 0.72 -4.59
C MET A 66 20.98 0.14 -3.20
N ASP A 67 21.42 -1.10 -3.10
CA ASP A 67 21.51 -1.82 -1.83
C ASP A 67 22.84 -2.54 -1.77
N HIS A 68 23.76 -1.98 -0.98
CA HIS A 68 25.11 -2.53 -0.79
C HIS A 68 25.36 -2.88 0.65
#